data_78494e9f1c5d8cf0a2cb943d24f015b1
#
_entry.id   78494e9f1c5d8cf0a2cb943d24f015b1
#
_cell.length_a   1.000
_cell.length_b   1.000
_cell.length_c   1.000
_cell.angle_alpha   90.00
_cell.angle_beta   90.00
_cell.angle_gamma   90.00
#
_symmetry.space_group_name_H-M   'P 1'
#
loop_
_entity.id
_entity.type
_entity.pdbx_description
1 polymer ?
#
loop_
_entity_poly.entity_id
_entity_poly.type
_entity_poly.pdbx_seq_one_letter_code
_entity_poly.pdbx_strand_id
1 'polypeptide(L)'
;MDSLKKVSKFNIFVVLILILESIVLSGIILSLTADHSENSKYVLYIGLNDKDTCSQIIPTEEAKEIVNGICVKYAEGYTVTEANGGWIDEAGALTEEVSLVYTITNAEEADVVSIMDEVLTALNQNSILVERQEISYTYYSGN
;
A
#
# COMPACT_ATOMS: atom_id res chain seq x y z
N MET A 1 46.29 -44.08 17.13
CA MET A 1 45.32 -44.06 16.02
C MET A 1 43.89 -43.86 16.46
N ASP A 2 43.48 -44.30 17.67
CA ASP A 2 42.11 -44.14 18.18
C ASP A 2 41.70 -42.71 18.59
N SER A 3 42.63 -41.90 19.10
CA SER A 3 42.36 -40.55 19.56
C SER A 3 42.01 -39.60 18.41
N LEU A 4 42.65 -39.75 17.27
CA LEU A 4 42.37 -38.94 16.05
C LEU A 4 41.00 -39.26 15.44
N LYS A 5 40.58 -40.53 15.48
CA LYS A 5 39.22 -40.91 15.04
C LYS A 5 38.13 -40.41 15.97
N LYS A 6 38.41 -40.31 17.29
CA LYS A 6 37.47 -39.80 18.29
C LYS A 6 37.29 -38.28 18.14
N VAL A 7 38.37 -37.54 17.92
CA VAL A 7 38.33 -36.08 17.65
C VAL A 7 37.55 -35.78 16.35
N SER A 8 37.77 -36.59 15.29
CA SER A 8 37.05 -36.43 14.03
C SER A 8 35.54 -36.64 14.16
N LYS A 9 35.10 -37.63 14.93
CA LYS A 9 33.66 -37.87 15.17
C LYS A 9 33.02 -36.76 16.02
N PHE A 10 33.73 -36.25 17.00
CA PHE A 10 33.30 -35.12 17.81
C PHE A 10 33.12 -33.86 16.96
N ASN A 11 34.08 -33.54 16.10
CA ASN A 11 34.02 -32.40 15.20
C ASN A 11 32.87 -32.54 14.20
N ILE A 12 32.62 -33.70 13.65
CA ILE A 12 31.50 -33.98 12.76
C ILE A 12 30.17 -33.75 13.51
N PHE A 13 30.04 -34.22 14.74
CA PHE A 13 28.84 -34.02 15.55
C PHE A 13 28.57 -32.53 15.84
N VAL A 14 29.60 -31.76 16.20
CA VAL A 14 29.48 -30.32 16.41
C VAL A 14 29.07 -29.60 15.14
N VAL A 15 29.65 -29.95 13.98
CA VAL A 15 29.27 -29.35 12.70
C VAL A 15 27.80 -29.64 12.34
N LEU A 16 27.34 -30.87 12.59
CA LEU A 16 25.93 -31.24 12.34
C LEU A 16 24.96 -30.45 13.23
N ILE A 17 25.32 -30.21 14.51
CA ILE A 17 24.51 -29.37 15.39
C ILE A 17 24.43 -27.95 14.86
N LEU A 18 25.54 -27.33 14.49
CA LEU A 18 25.58 -25.97 13.95
C LEU A 18 24.77 -25.83 12.65
N ILE A 19 24.81 -26.85 11.79
CA ILE A 19 23.99 -26.89 10.58
C ILE A 19 22.50 -26.97 10.95
N LEU A 20 22.12 -27.80 11.89
CA LEU A 20 20.75 -27.95 12.35
C LEU A 20 20.22 -26.68 12.97
N GLU A 21 20.99 -26.02 13.84
CA GLU A 21 20.64 -24.71 14.42
C GLU A 21 20.48 -23.63 13.35
N SER A 22 21.36 -23.61 12.35
CA SER A 22 21.27 -22.68 11.22
C SER A 22 19.97 -22.88 10.40
N ILE A 23 19.58 -24.13 10.16
CA ILE A 23 18.33 -24.45 9.43
C ILE A 23 17.11 -24.03 10.25
N VAL A 24 17.10 -24.32 11.55
CA VAL A 24 16.02 -23.94 12.46
C VAL A 24 15.91 -22.42 12.54
N LEU A 25 17.03 -21.72 12.71
CA LEU A 25 17.05 -20.26 12.78
C LEU A 25 16.58 -19.62 11.45
N SER A 26 17.02 -20.17 10.32
CA SER A 26 16.55 -19.72 9.00
C SER A 26 15.05 -19.96 8.81
N GLY A 27 14.52 -21.09 9.30
CA GLY A 27 13.09 -21.39 9.28
C GLY A 27 12.28 -20.43 10.13
N ILE A 28 12.78 -20.08 11.34
CA ILE A 28 12.14 -19.11 12.23
C ILE A 28 12.14 -17.69 11.59
N ILE A 29 13.28 -17.27 11.04
CA ILE A 29 13.38 -15.98 10.36
C ILE A 29 12.41 -15.95 9.17
N LEU A 30 12.35 -16.99 8.36
CA LEU A 30 11.44 -17.06 7.21
C LEU A 30 9.97 -17.05 7.66
N SER A 31 9.61 -17.71 8.77
CA SER A 31 8.25 -17.67 9.32
C SER A 31 7.88 -16.31 9.91
N LEU A 32 8.83 -15.59 10.50
CA LEU A 32 8.62 -14.23 11.00
C LEU A 32 8.50 -13.19 9.89
N THR A 33 9.08 -13.47 8.70
CA THR A 33 8.96 -12.59 7.53
C THR A 33 7.83 -12.97 6.59
N ALA A 34 7.30 -14.20 6.70
CA ALA A 34 6.28 -14.72 5.75
C ALA A 34 4.83 -14.38 6.13
N ASP A 35 4.58 -13.74 7.27
CA ASP A 35 3.21 -13.48 7.74
C ASP A 35 2.93 -11.99 8.00
N HIS A 36 3.45 -11.13 7.14
CA HIS A 36 2.97 -9.76 7.04
C HIS A 36 2.47 -9.53 5.61
N SER A 37 1.38 -10.20 5.25
CA SER A 37 0.39 -9.56 4.41
C SER A 37 -0.21 -8.45 5.28
N GLU A 38 0.49 -7.33 5.35
CA GLU A 38 -0.02 -6.14 6.01
C GLU A 38 -1.31 -5.77 5.29
N ASN A 39 -2.45 -6.13 5.89
CA ASN A 39 -3.74 -5.65 5.44
C ASN A 39 -3.72 -4.13 5.59
N SER A 40 -3.31 -3.46 4.55
CA SER A 40 -3.24 -2.01 4.54
C SER A 40 -4.53 -1.43 3.98
N LYS A 41 -4.96 -0.35 4.60
CA LYS A 41 -5.99 0.54 4.06
C LYS A 41 -5.32 1.82 3.58
N TYR A 42 -5.60 2.18 2.36
CA TYR A 42 -5.19 3.46 1.78
C TYR A 42 -6.40 4.36 1.61
N VAL A 43 -6.24 5.64 1.96
CA VAL A 43 -7.23 6.67 1.69
C VAL A 43 -6.56 7.72 0.82
N LEU A 44 -7.08 7.89 -0.39
CA LEU A 44 -6.57 8.84 -1.38
C LEU A 44 -7.52 10.04 -1.43
N TYR A 45 -7.00 11.22 -1.16
CA TYR A 45 -7.73 12.49 -1.29
C TYR A 45 -7.32 13.14 -2.60
N ILE A 46 -8.21 13.10 -3.56
CA ILE A 46 -7.99 13.56 -4.94
C ILE A 46 -8.75 14.85 -5.15
N GLY A 47 -8.05 15.98 -5.16
CA GLY A 47 -8.63 17.26 -5.53
C GLY A 47 -9.01 17.29 -7.01
N LEU A 48 -10.00 18.10 -7.38
CA LEU A 48 -10.48 18.20 -8.76
C LEU A 48 -10.10 19.52 -9.45
N ASN A 49 -9.40 20.41 -8.77
CA ASN A 49 -8.87 21.62 -9.42
C ASN A 49 -7.65 21.25 -10.26
N ASP A 50 -7.74 21.50 -11.56
CA ASP A 50 -6.63 21.34 -12.51
C ASP A 50 -5.42 22.20 -12.09
N LYS A 51 -4.22 21.62 -12.14
CA LYS A 51 -2.97 22.24 -11.63
C LYS A 51 -2.56 23.51 -12.37
N ASP A 52 -2.93 23.65 -13.64
CA ASP A 52 -2.50 24.77 -14.48
C ASP A 52 -3.48 25.96 -14.40
N THR A 53 -4.76 25.67 -14.12
CA THR A 53 -5.83 26.68 -14.09
C THR A 53 -6.34 26.99 -12.69
N CYS A 54 -5.95 26.19 -11.68
CA CYS A 54 -6.43 26.26 -10.30
C CYS A 54 -7.99 26.27 -10.20
N SER A 55 -8.64 25.55 -11.11
CA SER A 55 -10.10 25.45 -11.15
C SER A 55 -10.52 24.07 -11.67
N GLN A 56 -11.71 23.62 -11.29
CA GLN A 56 -12.23 22.34 -11.76
C GLN A 56 -12.62 22.45 -13.25
N ILE A 57 -11.93 21.66 -14.11
CA ILE A 57 -12.20 21.57 -15.54
C ILE A 57 -13.06 20.35 -15.86
N ILE A 58 -12.75 19.21 -15.25
CA ILE A 58 -13.45 17.95 -15.46
C ILE A 58 -14.64 17.89 -14.48
N PRO A 59 -15.89 17.69 -14.95
CA PRO A 59 -17.03 17.51 -14.06
C PRO A 59 -16.82 16.38 -13.06
N THR A 60 -17.32 16.52 -11.84
CA THR A 60 -17.11 15.56 -10.74
C THR A 60 -17.48 14.13 -11.13
N GLU A 61 -18.61 13.91 -11.79
CA GLU A 61 -19.06 12.59 -12.21
C GLU A 61 -18.11 11.98 -13.26
N GLU A 62 -17.62 12.77 -14.21
CA GLU A 62 -16.66 12.33 -15.21
C GLU A 62 -15.30 12.00 -14.57
N ALA A 63 -14.82 12.84 -13.66
CA ALA A 63 -13.61 12.56 -12.89
C ALA A 63 -13.74 11.26 -12.08
N LYS A 64 -14.90 11.05 -11.46
CA LYS A 64 -15.20 9.81 -10.73
C LYS A 64 -15.20 8.58 -11.64
N GLU A 65 -15.79 8.64 -12.84
CA GLU A 65 -15.75 7.55 -13.81
C GLU A 65 -14.31 7.22 -14.25
N ILE A 66 -13.49 8.25 -14.51
CA ILE A 66 -12.07 8.07 -14.85
C ILE A 66 -11.34 7.34 -13.72
N VAL A 67 -11.44 7.83 -12.47
CA VAL A 67 -10.74 7.25 -11.32
C VAL A 67 -11.26 5.84 -11.00
N ASN A 68 -12.57 5.60 -11.10
CA ASN A 68 -13.16 4.26 -10.98
C ASN A 68 -12.53 3.28 -11.97
N GLY A 69 -12.41 3.71 -13.24
CA GLY A 69 -11.78 2.91 -14.30
C GLY A 69 -10.30 2.61 -14.04
N ILE A 70 -9.58 3.52 -13.38
CA ILE A 70 -8.19 3.30 -12.97
C ILE A 70 -8.13 2.33 -11.78
N CYS A 71 -8.94 2.56 -10.74
CA CYS A 71 -8.92 1.71 -9.54
C CYS A 71 -9.16 0.23 -9.86
N VAL A 72 -10.12 -0.10 -10.73
CA VAL A 72 -10.44 -1.50 -11.07
C VAL A 72 -9.37 -2.23 -11.88
N LYS A 73 -8.34 -1.54 -12.35
CA LYS A 73 -7.19 -2.19 -13.00
C LYS A 73 -6.22 -2.79 -12.00
N TYR A 74 -6.14 -2.22 -10.78
CA TYR A 74 -5.09 -2.49 -9.80
C TYR A 74 -5.62 -2.97 -8.46
N ALA A 75 -6.87 -2.65 -8.10
CA ALA A 75 -7.47 -3.01 -6.83
C ALA A 75 -8.72 -3.88 -7.03
N GLU A 76 -8.94 -4.84 -6.13
CA GLU A 76 -10.13 -5.70 -6.13
C GLU A 76 -11.42 -4.93 -5.83
N GLY A 77 -11.28 -3.77 -5.15
CA GLY A 77 -12.42 -2.94 -4.79
C GLY A 77 -12.01 -1.61 -4.17
N TYR A 78 -12.94 -0.69 -4.16
CA TYR A 78 -12.78 0.62 -3.56
C TYR A 78 -14.11 1.13 -3.03
N THR A 79 -14.04 2.11 -2.13
CA THR A 79 -15.19 2.94 -1.74
C THR A 79 -14.86 4.38 -2.07
N VAL A 80 -15.78 5.10 -2.72
CA VAL A 80 -15.59 6.51 -3.05
C VAL A 80 -16.64 7.37 -2.34
N THR A 81 -16.20 8.53 -1.86
CA THR A 81 -17.05 9.58 -1.27
C THR A 81 -16.66 10.92 -1.87
N GLU A 82 -17.64 11.76 -2.20
CA GLU A 82 -17.41 13.14 -2.57
C GLU A 82 -17.26 13.99 -1.31
N ALA A 83 -16.28 14.88 -1.34
CA ALA A 83 -15.98 15.80 -0.23
C ALA A 83 -15.67 17.19 -0.75
N ASN A 84 -15.69 18.17 0.15
CA ASN A 84 -15.18 19.49 -0.12
C ASN A 84 -13.98 19.71 0.78
N GLY A 85 -12.88 20.11 0.17
CA GLY A 85 -11.63 20.41 0.84
C GLY A 85 -11.25 21.87 0.72
N GLY A 86 -10.31 22.31 1.54
CA GLY A 86 -9.73 23.63 1.43
C GLY A 86 -8.33 23.63 2.03
N TRP A 87 -7.45 24.40 1.41
CA TRP A 87 -6.06 24.53 1.83
C TRP A 87 -5.57 25.98 1.65
N ILE A 88 -4.55 26.34 2.39
CA ILE A 88 -3.92 27.67 2.26
C ILE A 88 -2.83 27.56 1.22
N ASP A 89 -2.92 28.36 0.17
CA ASP A 89 -1.94 28.43 -0.90
C ASP A 89 -0.66 29.17 -0.48
N GLU A 90 0.33 29.21 -1.38
CA GLU A 90 1.62 29.87 -1.14
C GLU A 90 1.48 31.41 -0.91
N ALA A 91 0.39 32.01 -1.38
CA ALA A 91 0.09 33.41 -1.15
C ALA A 91 -0.65 33.67 0.17
N GLY A 92 -1.00 32.61 0.92
CA GLY A 92 -1.75 32.68 2.17
C GLY A 92 -3.27 32.80 1.97
N ALA A 93 -3.78 32.56 0.77
CA ALA A 93 -5.22 32.58 0.48
C ALA A 93 -5.83 31.19 0.64
N LEU A 94 -7.11 31.14 1.09
CA LEU A 94 -7.87 29.90 1.13
C LEU A 94 -8.28 29.50 -0.29
N THR A 95 -7.85 28.30 -0.71
CA THR A 95 -8.33 27.65 -1.92
C THR A 95 -9.27 26.52 -1.54
N GLU A 96 -10.49 26.55 -2.06
CA GLU A 96 -11.49 25.50 -1.85
C GLU A 96 -11.62 24.65 -3.12
N GLU A 97 -11.85 23.35 -2.94
CA GLU A 97 -12.03 22.43 -4.06
C GLU A 97 -12.98 21.28 -3.72
N VAL A 98 -13.63 20.75 -4.74
CA VAL A 98 -14.29 19.45 -4.66
C VAL A 98 -13.22 18.37 -4.69
N SER A 99 -13.37 17.35 -3.86
CA SER A 99 -12.44 16.25 -3.76
C SER A 99 -13.17 14.89 -3.84
N LEU A 100 -12.53 13.90 -4.42
CA LEU A 100 -12.93 12.50 -4.36
C LEU A 100 -12.05 11.78 -3.34
N VAL A 101 -12.67 11.12 -2.37
CA VAL A 101 -11.97 10.36 -1.33
C VAL A 101 -12.16 8.87 -1.63
N TYR A 102 -11.09 8.23 -2.05
CA TYR A 102 -11.08 6.78 -2.33
C TYR A 102 -10.48 6.02 -1.15
N THR A 103 -11.22 5.04 -0.66
CA THR A 103 -10.72 4.07 0.32
C THR A 103 -10.49 2.74 -0.38
N ILE A 104 -9.26 2.25 -0.32
CA ILE A 104 -8.82 0.99 -0.91
C ILE A 104 -8.28 0.12 0.22
N THR A 105 -8.77 -1.10 0.32
CA THR A 105 -8.30 -2.10 1.28
C THR A 105 -7.76 -3.31 0.53
N ASN A 106 -6.77 -3.97 1.11
CA ASN A 106 -6.19 -5.19 0.54
C ASN A 106 -5.56 -4.97 -0.84
N ALA A 107 -4.82 -3.86 -1.00
CA ALA A 107 -4.04 -3.61 -2.20
C ALA A 107 -2.55 -3.55 -1.84
N GLU A 108 -1.72 -4.02 -2.76
CA GLU A 108 -0.27 -3.88 -2.65
C GLU A 108 0.12 -2.40 -2.81
N GLU A 109 1.16 -1.96 -2.13
CA GLU A 109 1.63 -0.56 -2.22
C GLU A 109 1.98 -0.17 -3.67
N ALA A 110 2.55 -1.09 -4.44
CA ALA A 110 2.90 -0.86 -5.84
C ALA A 110 1.66 -0.60 -6.73
N ASP A 111 0.53 -1.27 -6.43
CA ASP A 111 -0.73 -1.06 -7.13
C ASP A 111 -1.33 0.30 -6.80
N VAL A 112 -1.27 0.70 -5.52
CA VAL A 112 -1.74 2.02 -5.09
C VAL A 112 -0.90 3.13 -5.72
N VAL A 113 0.43 2.96 -5.82
CA VAL A 113 1.31 3.90 -6.53
C VAL A 113 0.91 3.99 -8.00
N SER A 114 0.62 2.87 -8.66
CA SER A 114 0.18 2.86 -10.07
C SER A 114 -1.15 3.59 -10.26
N ILE A 115 -2.11 3.42 -9.32
CA ILE A 115 -3.36 4.18 -9.30
C ILE A 115 -3.08 5.68 -9.22
N MET A 116 -2.24 6.10 -8.27
CA MET A 116 -1.93 7.52 -8.08
C MET A 116 -1.27 8.14 -9.32
N ASP A 117 -0.32 7.46 -9.93
CA ASP A 117 0.38 7.94 -11.13
C ASP A 117 -0.56 8.13 -12.32
N GLU A 118 -1.46 7.16 -12.56
CA GLU A 118 -2.47 7.29 -13.61
C GLU A 118 -3.47 8.41 -13.31
N VAL A 119 -3.92 8.56 -12.07
CA VAL A 119 -4.85 9.61 -11.65
C VAL A 119 -4.24 10.99 -11.79
N LEU A 120 -2.99 11.19 -11.33
CA LEU A 120 -2.26 12.45 -11.49
C LEU A 120 -2.20 12.88 -12.96
N THR A 121 -1.97 11.92 -13.86
CA THR A 121 -1.91 12.17 -15.30
C THR A 121 -3.29 12.46 -15.87
N ALA A 122 -4.30 11.65 -15.54
CA ALA A 122 -5.62 11.71 -16.13
C ALA A 122 -6.41 12.97 -15.71
N LEU A 123 -6.22 13.42 -14.46
CA LEU A 123 -6.90 14.61 -13.93
C LEU A 123 -6.01 15.86 -13.91
N ASN A 124 -4.81 15.79 -14.48
CA ASN A 124 -3.82 16.88 -14.46
C ASN A 124 -3.59 17.48 -13.08
N GLN A 125 -3.30 16.62 -12.09
CA GLN A 125 -3.08 16.99 -10.70
C GLN A 125 -1.60 17.12 -10.36
N ASN A 126 -1.23 17.94 -9.38
CA ASN A 126 0.13 18.04 -8.85
C ASN A 126 0.44 16.94 -7.83
N SER A 127 -0.52 16.60 -7.01
CA SER A 127 -0.33 15.67 -5.89
C SER A 127 -1.65 15.05 -5.45
N ILE A 128 -1.55 13.91 -4.77
CA ILE A 128 -2.64 13.25 -4.07
C ILE A 128 -2.19 13.09 -2.62
N LEU A 129 -3.00 13.54 -1.66
CA LEU A 129 -2.77 13.20 -0.27
C LEU A 129 -3.15 11.74 -0.06
N VAL A 130 -2.24 10.95 0.50
CA VAL A 130 -2.47 9.54 0.79
C VAL A 130 -2.25 9.27 2.28
N GLU A 131 -3.21 8.57 2.88
CA GLU A 131 -3.07 7.98 4.22
C GLU A 131 -2.93 6.46 4.07
N ARG A 132 -1.99 5.87 4.83
CA ARG A 132 -1.84 4.43 4.97
C ARG A 132 -2.07 4.03 6.42
N GLN A 133 -2.87 2.99 6.63
CA GLN A 133 -3.16 2.43 7.94
C GLN A 133 -3.05 0.90 7.88
N GLU A 134 -2.39 0.30 8.86
CA GLU A 134 -2.47 -1.13 9.11
C GLU A 134 -3.82 -1.46 9.75
N ILE A 135 -4.55 -2.39 9.17
CA ILE A 135 -5.90 -2.74 9.63
C ILE A 135 -6.06 -4.26 9.75
N SER A 136 -7.02 -4.67 10.56
CA SER A 136 -7.58 -6.01 10.47
C SER A 136 -9.03 -5.91 10.02
N TYR A 137 -9.46 -6.77 9.10
CA TYR A 137 -10.83 -6.80 8.62
C TYR A 137 -11.29 -8.25 8.40
N THR A 138 -12.59 -8.43 8.33
CA THR A 138 -13.19 -9.71 7.95
C THR A 138 -14.48 -9.46 7.15
N TYR A 139 -14.77 -10.37 6.24
CA TYR A 139 -16.05 -10.40 5.56
C TYR A 139 -17.05 -11.22 6.37
N TYR A 140 -18.17 -10.60 6.74
CA TYR A 140 -19.26 -11.27 7.41
C TYR A 140 -20.38 -11.55 6.42
N SER A 141 -20.66 -12.83 6.16
CA SER A 141 -21.67 -13.27 5.19
C SER A 141 -23.01 -13.70 5.83
N GLY A 142 -23.12 -13.55 7.15
CA GLY A 142 -24.28 -14.03 7.91
C GLY A 142 -24.22 -15.55 8.20
N ASN A 143 -25.22 -16.06 8.92
CA ASN A 143 -25.45 -17.49 9.18
C ASN A 143 -26.67 -17.93 8.39
#